data_af70a4784b538e42c2e6072c77c2bc84
#
_entry.id   af70a4784b538e42c2e6072c77c2bc84
#
_cell.length_a   1.000
_cell.length_b   1.000
_cell.length_c   1.000
_cell.angle_alpha   90.00
_cell.angle_beta   90.00
_cell.angle_gamma   90.00
#
_symmetry.space_group_name_H-M   'P 1'
#
loop_
_entity.id
_entity.type
_entity.pdbx_description
1 polymer ?
#
loop_
_entity_poly.entity_id
_entity_poly.type
_entity_poly.pdbx_seq_one_letter_code
_entity_poly.pdbx_strand_id
1 'polypeptide(L)'
;MTIKLIATDMDGTLLDPRGQLDLPRLEKILDQLDQRDIRFVIATGNEVHRMRQLLEHLASRVVLVVANGARIFENNRLIQAQTWDDAMVDKALLHFKGRECRDQFVVTSMNGSFVKEGTVFTDLEKFMTPEMIEKLYQRTNFVDELNSDLFGGVLKMSMVVGEERSSSVLQEINDLFDGRVRAVSSGYGCIDILQAGVHKAWGLEELLKRWDLTSEQIMAFGDSENDVEMLEMAGIAYAMENADDEAKAVATALAPANSQAGVYQILEKWLEKEG
;
A
#
# COMPACT_ATOMS: atom_id res chain seq x y z
N MET A 1 12.18 25.38 -4.03
CA MET A 1 10.91 24.62 -3.89
C MET A 1 10.89 24.11 -2.45
N THR A 2 9.89 24.44 -1.66
CA THR A 2 9.89 24.09 -0.22
C THR A 2 9.07 22.83 -0.04
N ILE A 3 9.70 21.72 0.34
CA ILE A 3 9.01 20.47 0.65
C ILE A 3 8.18 20.62 1.94
N LYS A 4 6.95 20.16 1.92
CA LYS A 4 6.01 20.17 3.05
C LYS A 4 5.44 18.80 3.36
N LEU A 5 5.68 17.82 2.48
CA LEU A 5 5.21 16.46 2.63
C LEU A 5 6.28 15.48 2.16
N ILE A 6 6.62 14.51 2.99
CA ILE A 6 7.38 13.32 2.63
C ILE A 6 6.39 12.17 2.49
N ALA A 7 6.38 11.51 1.33
CA ALA A 7 5.59 10.30 1.08
C ALA A 7 6.52 9.12 0.82
N THR A 8 6.29 7.99 1.45
CA THR A 8 7.11 6.78 1.24
C THR A 8 6.24 5.53 1.20
N ASP A 9 6.57 4.60 0.31
CA ASP A 9 6.12 3.22 0.46
C ASP A 9 6.83 2.53 1.62
N MET A 10 6.37 1.31 1.96
CA MET A 10 6.90 0.51 3.07
C MET A 10 7.77 -0.64 2.58
N ASP A 11 7.16 -1.63 1.93
CA ASP A 11 7.83 -2.87 1.53
C ASP A 11 8.72 -2.63 0.31
N GLY A 12 10.01 -2.97 0.40
CA GLY A 12 10.97 -2.65 -0.67
C GLY A 12 11.50 -1.21 -0.65
N THR A 13 10.90 -0.32 0.15
CA THR A 13 11.25 1.10 0.23
C THR A 13 11.75 1.50 1.63
N LEU A 14 10.86 1.69 2.60
CA LEU A 14 11.24 2.14 3.96
C LEU A 14 11.72 0.98 4.83
N LEU A 15 11.12 -0.22 4.69
CA LEU A 15 11.51 -1.43 5.40
C LEU A 15 12.82 -2.01 4.84
N ASP A 16 13.61 -2.63 5.72
CA ASP A 16 14.74 -3.44 5.30
C ASP A 16 14.25 -4.73 4.59
N PRO A 17 15.14 -5.51 3.92
CA PRO A 17 14.75 -6.75 3.24
C PRO A 17 14.17 -7.85 4.16
N ARG A 18 14.26 -7.68 5.48
CA ARG A 18 13.64 -8.58 6.48
C ARG A 18 12.29 -8.07 6.96
N GLY A 19 11.78 -6.98 6.37
CA GLY A 19 10.53 -6.36 6.75
C GLY A 19 10.59 -5.62 8.10
N GLN A 20 11.76 -5.16 8.53
CA GLN A 20 11.97 -4.46 9.78
C GLN A 20 12.08 -2.95 9.57
N LEU A 21 11.57 -2.18 10.53
CA LEU A 21 11.63 -0.73 10.57
C LEU A 21 12.64 -0.27 11.63
N ASP A 22 13.52 0.65 11.26
CA ASP A 22 14.43 1.30 12.20
C ASP A 22 13.69 2.43 12.96
N LEU A 23 12.92 2.04 13.99
CA LEU A 23 12.10 2.97 14.77
C LEU A 23 12.92 4.11 15.39
N PRO A 24 14.09 3.87 16.04
CA PRO A 24 14.89 4.95 16.62
C PRO A 24 15.38 5.97 15.59
N ARG A 25 15.68 5.50 14.37
CA ARG A 25 16.14 6.37 13.28
C ARG A 25 14.99 7.17 12.68
N LEU A 26 13.83 6.50 12.47
CA LEU A 26 12.62 7.16 12.01
C LEU A 26 12.18 8.25 13.00
N GLU A 27 12.18 7.96 14.30
CA GLU A 27 11.80 8.93 15.32
C GLU A 27 12.62 10.22 15.26
N LYS A 28 13.94 10.11 15.11
CA LYS A 28 14.83 11.29 14.95
C LYS A 28 14.52 12.10 13.68
N ILE A 29 14.16 11.43 12.58
CA ILE A 29 13.75 12.11 11.35
C ILE A 29 12.42 12.83 11.57
N LEU A 30 11.43 12.15 12.17
CA LEU A 30 10.14 12.75 12.49
C LEU A 30 10.28 13.98 13.40
N ASP A 31 11.18 13.95 14.40
CA ASP A 31 11.44 15.10 15.25
C ASP A 31 11.93 16.32 14.48
N GLN A 32 12.77 16.11 13.46
CA GLN A 32 13.26 17.19 12.60
C GLN A 32 12.22 17.68 11.62
N LEU A 33 11.38 16.79 11.09
CA LEU A 33 10.27 17.13 10.19
C LEU A 33 9.19 17.93 10.93
N ASP A 34 8.83 17.54 12.15
CA ASP A 34 7.87 18.25 13.00
C ASP A 34 8.33 19.69 13.30
N GLN A 35 9.64 19.89 13.58
CA GLN A 35 10.21 21.23 13.80
C GLN A 35 10.11 22.14 12.55
N ARG A 36 9.99 21.57 11.35
CA ARG A 36 9.90 22.31 10.07
C ARG A 36 8.48 22.36 9.51
N ASP A 37 7.50 21.85 10.25
CA ASP A 37 6.11 21.71 9.80
C ASP A 37 6.02 20.93 8.49
N ILE A 38 6.73 19.77 8.43
CA ILE A 38 6.73 18.85 7.29
C ILE A 38 6.04 17.56 7.71
N ARG A 39 5.04 17.16 6.95
CA ARG A 39 4.25 15.97 7.22
C ARG A 39 4.92 14.72 6.68
N PHE A 40 4.81 13.61 7.40
CA PHE A 40 5.30 12.32 6.95
C PHE A 40 4.13 11.37 6.68
N VAL A 41 4.03 10.91 5.46
CA VAL A 41 2.96 10.02 4.96
C VAL A 41 3.57 8.68 4.55
N ILE A 42 2.98 7.60 5.02
CA ILE A 42 3.27 6.25 4.54
C ILE A 42 2.12 5.83 3.63
N ALA A 43 2.42 5.58 2.35
CA ALA A 43 1.48 5.16 1.33
C ALA A 43 1.76 3.71 0.92
N THR A 44 0.88 2.76 1.29
CA THR A 44 1.14 1.33 1.17
C THR A 44 -0.08 0.53 0.75
N GLY A 45 0.15 -0.62 0.10
CA GLY A 45 -0.87 -1.64 -0.15
C GLY A 45 -1.33 -2.38 1.12
N ASN A 46 -0.57 -2.27 2.19
CA ASN A 46 -0.86 -2.94 3.46
C ASN A 46 -2.08 -2.37 4.18
N GLU A 47 -2.56 -3.15 5.14
CA GLU A 47 -3.64 -2.76 6.03
C GLU A 47 -3.14 -1.98 7.27
N VAL A 48 -3.99 -1.10 7.79
CA VAL A 48 -3.68 -0.23 8.94
C VAL A 48 -3.15 -0.99 10.16
N HIS A 49 -3.60 -2.21 10.38
CA HIS A 49 -3.14 -3.01 11.53
C HIS A 49 -1.66 -3.36 11.44
N ARG A 50 -1.17 -3.74 10.24
CA ARG A 50 0.26 -4.01 10.02
C ARG A 50 1.07 -2.75 10.24
N MET A 51 0.59 -1.62 9.74
CA MET A 51 1.26 -0.34 9.93
C MET A 51 1.38 0.03 11.40
N ARG A 52 0.30 -0.10 12.18
CA ARG A 52 0.32 0.17 13.62
C ARG A 52 1.27 -0.75 14.38
N GLN A 53 1.41 -2.00 13.97
CA GLN A 53 2.35 -2.93 14.59
C GLN A 53 3.81 -2.56 14.30
N LEU A 54 4.13 -2.20 13.04
CA LEU A 54 5.48 -1.82 12.65
C LEU A 54 5.90 -0.47 13.24
N LEU A 55 4.99 0.48 13.32
CA LEU A 55 5.26 1.85 13.78
C LEU A 55 5.20 2.00 15.31
N GLU A 56 4.53 1.08 16.00
CA GLU A 56 4.37 1.10 17.44
C GLU A 56 3.90 2.47 17.97
N HIS A 57 4.68 3.10 18.84
CA HIS A 57 4.40 4.42 19.42
C HIS A 57 4.44 5.57 18.39
N LEU A 58 5.09 5.38 17.24
CA LEU A 58 5.17 6.38 16.17
C LEU A 58 3.92 6.42 15.29
N ALA A 59 3.00 5.45 15.40
CA ALA A 59 1.83 5.35 14.52
C ALA A 59 0.90 6.58 14.54
N SER A 60 0.90 7.37 15.62
CA SER A 60 0.13 8.62 15.70
C SER A 60 0.84 9.84 15.11
N ARG A 61 2.15 9.73 14.84
CA ARG A 61 2.97 10.83 14.30
C ARG A 61 3.01 10.86 12.79
N VAL A 62 2.57 9.77 12.15
CA VAL A 62 2.55 9.64 10.70
C VAL A 62 1.12 9.58 10.18
N VAL A 63 0.93 10.03 8.95
CA VAL A 63 -0.33 9.84 8.23
C VAL A 63 -0.22 8.57 7.41
N LEU A 64 -1.25 7.74 7.43
CA LEU A 64 -1.26 6.46 6.74
C LEU A 64 -2.26 6.50 5.59
N VAL A 65 -1.78 6.29 4.39
CA VAL A 65 -2.55 6.02 3.18
C VAL A 65 -2.40 4.51 2.93
N VAL A 66 -3.42 3.73 3.27
CA VAL A 66 -3.36 2.26 3.29
C VAL A 66 -4.33 1.65 2.28
N ALA A 67 -4.22 0.33 2.07
CA ALA A 67 -5.00 -0.39 1.07
C ALA A 67 -4.89 0.25 -0.33
N ASN A 68 -3.66 0.61 -0.75
CA ASN A 68 -3.37 1.31 -2.01
C ASN A 68 -4.18 2.61 -2.21
N GLY A 69 -4.36 3.39 -1.15
CA GLY A 69 -5.09 4.67 -1.21
C GLY A 69 -6.52 4.61 -0.69
N ALA A 70 -7.13 3.44 -0.61
CA ALA A 70 -8.56 3.32 -0.28
C ALA A 70 -8.93 3.81 1.13
N ARG A 71 -7.98 3.93 2.05
CA ARG A 71 -8.21 4.49 3.40
C ARG A 71 -7.09 5.43 3.82
N ILE A 72 -7.48 6.50 4.49
CA ILE A 72 -6.56 7.50 5.04
C ILE A 72 -6.79 7.63 6.53
N PHE A 73 -5.70 7.51 7.31
CA PHE A 73 -5.71 7.69 8.76
C PHE A 73 -4.76 8.82 9.13
N GLU A 74 -5.25 9.72 9.96
CA GLU A 74 -4.47 10.79 10.59
C GLU A 74 -4.65 10.71 12.12
N ASN A 75 -3.56 10.79 12.89
CA ASN A 75 -3.60 10.63 14.34
C ASN A 75 -4.34 9.33 14.78
N ASN A 76 -4.10 8.23 14.09
CA ASN A 76 -4.78 6.94 14.30
C ASN A 76 -6.31 6.93 14.05
N ARG A 77 -6.89 7.99 13.49
CA ARG A 77 -8.32 8.08 13.18
C ARG A 77 -8.53 7.97 11.67
N LEU A 78 -9.51 7.17 11.27
CA LEU A 78 -9.95 7.14 9.89
C LEU A 78 -10.55 8.50 9.53
N ILE A 79 -10.00 9.16 8.51
CA ILE A 79 -10.48 10.45 8.00
C ILE A 79 -11.15 10.32 6.64
N GLN A 80 -10.81 9.29 5.88
CA GLN A 80 -11.42 9.02 4.57
C GLN A 80 -11.35 7.54 4.24
N ALA A 81 -12.38 7.04 3.55
CA ALA A 81 -12.40 5.71 2.93
C ALA A 81 -13.13 5.78 1.59
N GLN A 82 -12.61 5.09 0.60
CA GLN A 82 -13.23 4.89 -0.70
C GLN A 82 -13.57 3.41 -0.86
N THR A 83 -14.85 3.12 -1.04
CA THR A 83 -15.35 1.75 -1.18
C THR A 83 -15.88 1.50 -2.59
N TRP A 84 -15.87 0.25 -2.98
CA TRP A 84 -16.43 -0.19 -4.27
C TRP A 84 -17.96 -0.02 -4.29
N ASP A 85 -18.47 0.17 -5.48
CA ASP A 85 -19.90 0.05 -5.78
C ASP A 85 -20.35 -1.42 -5.59
N ASP A 86 -21.49 -1.64 -4.93
CA ASP A 86 -22.01 -2.99 -4.60
C ASP A 86 -22.21 -3.86 -5.85
N ALA A 87 -22.67 -3.28 -6.97
CA ALA A 87 -22.83 -4.01 -8.22
C ALA A 87 -21.50 -4.51 -8.80
N MET A 88 -20.41 -3.76 -8.57
CA MET A 88 -19.05 -4.22 -8.94
C MET A 88 -18.57 -5.33 -8.01
N VAL A 89 -18.87 -5.24 -6.72
CA VAL A 89 -18.56 -6.29 -5.75
C VAL A 89 -19.25 -7.59 -6.15
N ASP A 90 -20.55 -7.56 -6.41
CA ASP A 90 -21.33 -8.73 -6.80
C ASP A 90 -20.83 -9.34 -8.11
N LYS A 91 -20.45 -8.49 -9.09
CA LYS A 91 -19.86 -8.95 -10.35
C LYS A 91 -18.55 -9.68 -10.11
N ALA A 92 -17.69 -9.18 -9.23
CA ALA A 92 -16.42 -9.81 -8.87
C ALA A 92 -16.67 -11.16 -8.16
N LEU A 93 -17.51 -11.18 -7.15
CA LEU A 93 -17.84 -12.40 -6.41
C LEU A 93 -18.40 -13.49 -7.34
N LEU A 94 -19.31 -13.13 -8.24
CA LEU A 94 -19.86 -14.06 -9.22
C LEU A 94 -18.79 -14.61 -10.17
N HIS A 95 -17.88 -13.76 -10.63
CA HIS A 95 -16.80 -14.15 -11.54
C HIS A 95 -15.82 -15.13 -10.90
N PHE A 96 -15.46 -14.90 -9.63
CA PHE A 96 -14.51 -15.75 -8.91
C PHE A 96 -15.16 -16.95 -8.22
N LYS A 97 -16.50 -17.09 -8.28
CA LYS A 97 -17.23 -18.19 -7.65
C LYS A 97 -16.73 -19.57 -8.11
N GLY A 98 -16.42 -20.42 -7.14
CA GLY A 98 -15.90 -21.78 -7.36
C GLY A 98 -14.38 -21.88 -7.52
N ARG A 99 -13.67 -20.75 -7.55
CA ARG A 99 -12.19 -20.74 -7.60
C ARG A 99 -11.55 -19.92 -6.46
N GLU A 100 -12.35 -19.46 -5.51
CA GLU A 100 -11.91 -18.59 -4.42
C GLU A 100 -10.78 -19.21 -3.58
N CYS A 101 -10.93 -20.49 -3.21
CA CYS A 101 -9.90 -21.20 -2.45
C CYS A 101 -8.63 -21.47 -3.28
N ARG A 102 -8.81 -21.83 -4.57
CA ARG A 102 -7.68 -22.10 -5.46
C ARG A 102 -6.81 -20.86 -5.70
N ASP A 103 -7.46 -19.72 -5.89
CA ASP A 103 -6.82 -18.45 -6.20
C ASP A 103 -6.55 -17.62 -4.94
N GLN A 104 -6.79 -18.21 -3.75
CA GLN A 104 -6.60 -17.57 -2.44
C GLN A 104 -7.22 -16.17 -2.40
N PHE A 105 -8.49 -16.09 -2.86
CA PHE A 105 -9.19 -14.83 -3.06
C PHE A 105 -9.59 -14.21 -1.71
N VAL A 106 -9.15 -12.99 -1.49
CA VAL A 106 -9.38 -12.20 -0.27
C VAL A 106 -10.19 -10.96 -0.61
N VAL A 107 -11.25 -10.71 0.13
CA VAL A 107 -11.99 -9.44 0.11
C VAL A 107 -11.60 -8.63 1.34
N THR A 108 -10.94 -7.50 1.12
CA THR A 108 -10.60 -6.53 2.17
C THR A 108 -11.66 -5.44 2.21
N SER A 109 -12.27 -5.25 3.37
CA SER A 109 -13.43 -4.40 3.55
C SER A 109 -13.37 -3.56 4.83
N MET A 110 -14.37 -2.72 5.05
CA MET A 110 -14.51 -1.93 6.27
C MET A 110 -14.72 -2.81 7.52
N ASN A 111 -15.31 -4.00 7.36
CA ASN A 111 -15.57 -4.96 8.43
C ASN A 111 -14.43 -5.98 8.64
N GLY A 112 -13.35 -5.89 7.86
CA GLY A 112 -12.20 -6.80 7.94
C GLY A 112 -11.90 -7.50 6.63
N SER A 113 -11.02 -8.49 6.69
CA SER A 113 -10.69 -9.34 5.54
C SER A 113 -11.50 -10.64 5.60
N PHE A 114 -12.04 -11.05 4.45
CA PHE A 114 -12.89 -12.22 4.30
C PHE A 114 -12.34 -13.15 3.24
N VAL A 115 -12.35 -14.43 3.52
CA VAL A 115 -12.03 -15.50 2.58
C VAL A 115 -13.05 -16.62 2.69
N LYS A 116 -13.17 -17.40 1.63
CA LYS A 116 -13.99 -18.62 1.67
C LYS A 116 -13.38 -19.66 2.60
N GLU A 117 -14.22 -20.36 3.37
CA GLU A 117 -13.78 -21.50 4.18
C GLU A 117 -13.09 -22.56 3.30
N GLY A 118 -12.00 -23.14 3.82
CA GLY A 118 -11.15 -24.04 3.05
C GLY A 118 -10.03 -23.37 2.27
N THR A 119 -9.96 -22.04 2.26
CA THR A 119 -8.80 -21.32 1.69
C THR A 119 -7.56 -21.59 2.55
N VAL A 120 -6.49 -22.04 1.91
CA VAL A 120 -5.17 -22.23 2.52
C VAL A 120 -4.21 -21.28 1.84
N PHE A 121 -3.63 -20.37 2.60
CA PHE A 121 -2.60 -19.48 2.08
C PHE A 121 -1.28 -20.24 1.95
N THR A 122 -0.73 -20.27 0.74
CA THR A 122 0.53 -20.93 0.43
C THR A 122 1.65 -19.89 0.30
N ASP A 123 2.87 -20.37 0.50
CA ASP A 123 4.09 -19.56 0.27
C ASP A 123 4.25 -18.31 1.16
N LEU A 124 3.42 -18.15 2.19
CA LEU A 124 3.50 -16.98 3.09
C LEU A 124 4.86 -16.88 3.80
N GLU A 125 5.50 -18.01 4.05
CA GLU A 125 6.82 -18.08 4.69
C GLU A 125 7.93 -17.45 3.85
N LYS A 126 7.70 -17.19 2.57
CA LYS A 126 8.64 -16.47 1.70
C LYS A 126 8.79 -14.99 2.06
N PHE A 127 7.75 -14.42 2.70
CA PHE A 127 7.68 -12.98 3.00
C PHE A 127 7.06 -12.64 4.37
N MET A 128 6.68 -13.65 5.16
CA MET A 128 6.11 -13.47 6.50
C MET A 128 6.77 -14.38 7.51
N THR A 129 6.94 -13.88 8.74
CA THR A 129 7.35 -14.72 9.87
C THR A 129 6.19 -15.60 10.35
N PRO A 130 6.47 -16.73 11.04
CA PRO A 130 5.40 -17.59 11.59
C PRO A 130 4.39 -16.82 12.46
N GLU A 131 4.84 -15.87 13.25
CA GLU A 131 3.97 -15.03 14.09
C GLU A 131 3.06 -14.13 13.25
N MET A 132 3.56 -13.57 12.15
CA MET A 132 2.76 -12.77 11.21
C MET A 132 1.68 -13.63 10.52
N ILE A 133 2.03 -14.85 10.13
CA ILE A 133 1.10 -15.82 9.52
C ILE A 133 -0.02 -16.15 10.51
N GLU A 134 0.32 -16.48 11.76
CA GLU A 134 -0.68 -16.74 12.80
C GLU A 134 -1.64 -15.57 12.99
N LYS A 135 -1.11 -14.34 13.08
CA LYS A 135 -1.92 -13.12 13.18
C LYS A 135 -2.79 -12.87 11.94
N LEU A 136 -2.33 -13.20 10.75
CA LEU A 136 -3.11 -13.14 9.52
C LEU A 136 -4.34 -14.04 9.62
N TYR A 137 -4.14 -15.32 9.98
CA TYR A 137 -5.24 -16.27 10.14
C TYR A 137 -6.23 -15.84 11.24
N GLN A 138 -5.75 -15.34 12.39
CA GLN A 138 -6.59 -14.85 13.49
C GLN A 138 -7.46 -13.65 13.10
N ARG A 139 -7.05 -12.85 12.13
CA ARG A 139 -7.76 -11.63 11.69
C ARG A 139 -8.59 -11.81 10.44
N THR A 140 -8.43 -12.94 9.79
CA THR A 140 -9.17 -13.27 8.57
C THR A 140 -10.47 -13.96 8.95
N ASN A 141 -11.59 -13.48 8.43
CA ASN A 141 -12.88 -14.08 8.59
C ASN A 141 -13.07 -15.18 7.53
N PHE A 142 -13.10 -16.43 7.96
CA PHE A 142 -13.38 -17.56 7.10
C PHE A 142 -14.91 -17.77 7.07
N VAL A 143 -15.51 -17.71 5.87
CA VAL A 143 -16.96 -17.79 5.68
C VAL A 143 -17.33 -18.84 4.64
N ASP A 144 -18.48 -19.48 4.80
CA ASP A 144 -18.98 -20.50 3.87
C ASP A 144 -19.18 -19.94 2.46
N GLU A 145 -19.67 -18.70 2.35
CA GLU A 145 -19.89 -17.99 1.10
C GLU A 145 -19.54 -16.50 1.26
N LEU A 146 -18.76 -15.98 0.29
CA LEU A 146 -18.49 -14.56 0.21
C LEU A 146 -19.74 -13.84 -0.30
N ASN A 147 -20.22 -12.87 0.47
CA ASN A 147 -21.45 -12.13 0.20
C ASN A 147 -21.23 -10.65 0.51
N SER A 148 -21.71 -9.77 -0.36
CA SER A 148 -21.56 -8.30 -0.23
C SER A 148 -22.14 -7.76 1.09
N ASP A 149 -23.20 -8.37 1.63
CA ASP A 149 -23.82 -7.98 2.91
C ASP A 149 -22.86 -8.07 4.12
N LEU A 150 -21.81 -8.91 4.03
CA LEU A 150 -20.82 -9.08 5.10
C LEU A 150 -19.86 -7.91 5.24
N PHE A 151 -19.63 -7.15 4.17
CA PHE A 151 -18.42 -6.36 4.03
C PHE A 151 -18.53 -4.92 4.58
N GLY A 152 -19.73 -4.34 4.58
CA GLY A 152 -19.90 -2.93 4.99
C GLY A 152 -19.14 -1.91 4.11
N GLY A 153 -18.76 -2.34 2.90
CA GLY A 153 -17.98 -1.58 1.93
C GLY A 153 -16.64 -2.23 1.64
N VAL A 154 -16.43 -2.64 0.39
CA VAL A 154 -15.18 -3.27 -0.08
C VAL A 154 -14.16 -2.19 -0.42
N LEU A 155 -12.92 -2.37 0.03
CA LEU A 155 -11.80 -1.46 -0.18
C LEU A 155 -10.93 -1.92 -1.35
N LYS A 156 -10.57 -3.20 -1.32
CA LYS A 156 -9.84 -3.89 -2.38
C LYS A 156 -10.15 -5.38 -2.34
N MET A 157 -9.83 -6.06 -3.42
CA MET A 157 -9.74 -7.52 -3.42
C MET A 157 -8.30 -7.92 -3.75
N SER A 158 -7.88 -9.10 -3.37
CA SER A 158 -6.56 -9.62 -3.71
C SER A 158 -6.60 -11.13 -3.86
N MET A 159 -5.57 -11.67 -4.54
CA MET A 159 -5.44 -13.11 -4.72
C MET A 159 -3.96 -13.50 -4.86
N VAL A 160 -3.69 -14.77 -4.62
CA VAL A 160 -2.39 -15.38 -4.88
C VAL A 160 -2.57 -16.50 -5.90
N VAL A 161 -2.10 -16.28 -7.11
CA VAL A 161 -2.33 -17.21 -8.24
C VAL A 161 -1.06 -17.89 -8.74
N GLY A 162 0.09 -17.54 -8.16
CA GLY A 162 1.40 -17.97 -8.63
C GLY A 162 1.89 -17.16 -9.85
N GLU A 163 3.20 -17.05 -9.99
CA GLU A 163 3.83 -16.22 -11.04
C GLU A 163 3.44 -16.65 -12.45
N GLU A 164 3.33 -17.96 -12.69
CA GLU A 164 2.98 -18.51 -14.02
C GLU A 164 1.61 -18.05 -14.54
N ARG A 165 0.66 -17.80 -13.62
CA ARG A 165 -0.70 -17.41 -13.95
C ARG A 165 -0.98 -15.91 -13.81
N SER A 166 -0.08 -15.18 -13.16
CA SER A 166 -0.27 -13.78 -12.80
C SER A 166 -0.65 -12.93 -14.01
N SER A 167 0.13 -12.95 -15.08
CA SER A 167 -0.13 -12.15 -16.29
C SER A 167 -1.48 -12.44 -16.92
N SER A 168 -1.89 -13.72 -17.01
CA SER A 168 -3.18 -14.10 -17.62
C SER A 168 -4.37 -13.67 -16.75
N VAL A 169 -4.23 -13.76 -15.44
CA VAL A 169 -5.29 -13.35 -14.50
C VAL A 169 -5.39 -11.82 -14.41
N LEU A 170 -4.28 -11.10 -14.47
CA LEU A 170 -4.26 -9.64 -14.58
C LEU A 170 -5.07 -9.17 -15.81
N GLN A 171 -4.78 -9.76 -16.97
CA GLN A 171 -5.51 -9.42 -18.19
C GLN A 171 -7.00 -9.77 -18.07
N GLU A 172 -7.33 -10.97 -17.58
CA GLU A 172 -8.72 -11.43 -17.37
C GLU A 172 -9.51 -10.41 -16.53
N ILE A 173 -8.93 -9.92 -15.41
CA ILE A 173 -9.60 -8.98 -14.52
C ILE A 173 -9.77 -7.62 -15.19
N ASN A 174 -8.74 -7.08 -15.81
CA ASN A 174 -8.79 -5.79 -16.48
C ASN A 174 -9.83 -5.78 -17.61
N ASP A 175 -9.93 -6.88 -18.38
CA ASP A 175 -10.94 -7.03 -19.44
C ASP A 175 -12.37 -7.14 -18.88
N LEU A 176 -12.54 -7.78 -17.70
CA LEU A 176 -13.85 -8.03 -17.10
C LEU A 176 -14.59 -6.74 -16.72
N PHE A 177 -13.88 -5.73 -16.23
CA PHE A 177 -14.49 -4.58 -15.55
C PHE A 177 -14.55 -3.30 -16.38
N ASP A 178 -14.24 -3.34 -17.68
CA ASP A 178 -14.34 -2.19 -18.60
C ASP A 178 -13.64 -0.92 -18.05
N GLY A 179 -12.45 -1.08 -17.48
CA GLY A 179 -11.64 0.01 -16.91
C GLY A 179 -12.13 0.58 -15.58
N ARG A 180 -13.18 0.02 -14.96
CA ARG A 180 -13.64 0.43 -13.61
C ARG A 180 -12.83 -0.17 -12.47
N VAL A 181 -12.01 -1.15 -12.78
CA VAL A 181 -11.12 -1.85 -11.86
C VAL A 181 -9.75 -1.92 -12.50
N ARG A 182 -8.71 -1.83 -11.70
CA ARG A 182 -7.33 -2.06 -12.10
C ARG A 182 -6.77 -3.21 -11.28
N ALA A 183 -6.30 -4.25 -11.97
CA ALA A 183 -5.52 -5.30 -11.34
C ALA A 183 -4.04 -4.99 -11.52
N VAL A 184 -3.27 -5.05 -10.45
CA VAL A 184 -1.82 -4.81 -10.43
C VAL A 184 -1.10 -5.97 -9.75
N SER A 185 0.11 -6.26 -10.19
CA SER A 185 0.99 -7.21 -9.50
C SER A 185 1.57 -6.54 -8.25
N SER A 186 1.59 -7.28 -7.15
CA SER A 186 2.28 -6.90 -5.91
C SER A 186 3.42 -7.87 -5.56
N GLY A 187 3.96 -8.57 -6.57
CA GLY A 187 5.06 -9.53 -6.46
C GLY A 187 4.61 -10.93 -6.01
N TYR A 188 5.50 -11.91 -6.18
CA TYR A 188 5.32 -13.31 -5.73
C TYR A 188 4.01 -13.97 -6.17
N GLY A 189 3.48 -13.59 -7.35
CA GLY A 189 2.20 -14.09 -7.85
C GLY A 189 0.97 -13.55 -7.13
N CYS A 190 1.13 -12.51 -6.32
CA CYS A 190 0.04 -11.76 -5.71
C CYS A 190 -0.51 -10.73 -6.70
N ILE A 191 -1.83 -10.60 -6.72
CA ILE A 191 -2.56 -9.61 -7.52
C ILE A 191 -3.45 -8.81 -6.58
N ASP A 192 -3.31 -7.49 -6.60
CA ASP A 192 -4.25 -6.56 -5.99
C ASP A 192 -5.25 -6.08 -7.05
N ILE A 193 -6.52 -6.09 -6.69
CA ILE A 193 -7.63 -5.64 -7.52
C ILE A 193 -8.20 -4.39 -6.88
N LEU A 194 -8.00 -3.26 -7.53
CA LEU A 194 -8.27 -1.93 -7.00
C LEU A 194 -9.42 -1.27 -7.78
N GLN A 195 -10.17 -0.40 -7.14
CA GLN A 195 -11.09 0.48 -7.85
C GLN A 195 -10.30 1.43 -8.75
N ALA A 196 -10.72 1.59 -10.00
CA ALA A 196 -10.06 2.53 -10.91
C ALA A 196 -10.05 3.94 -10.34
N GLY A 197 -8.91 4.62 -10.47
CA GLY A 197 -8.67 5.94 -9.91
C GLY A 197 -8.39 5.96 -8.39
N VAL A 198 -8.42 4.81 -7.71
CA VAL A 198 -8.00 4.68 -6.30
C VAL A 198 -6.64 4.01 -6.25
N HIS A 199 -5.61 4.78 -5.99
CA HIS A 199 -4.21 4.38 -5.90
C HIS A 199 -3.49 5.25 -4.87
N LYS A 200 -2.23 4.99 -4.58
CA LYS A 200 -1.46 5.74 -3.56
C LYS A 200 -1.50 7.25 -3.81
N ALA A 201 -1.34 7.69 -5.06
CA ALA A 201 -1.40 9.10 -5.43
C ALA A 201 -2.77 9.73 -5.17
N TRP A 202 -3.88 9.01 -5.42
CA TRP A 202 -5.22 9.50 -5.07
C TRP A 202 -5.33 9.83 -3.58
N GLY A 203 -4.82 8.94 -2.72
CA GLY A 203 -4.79 9.20 -1.28
C GLY A 203 -3.98 10.44 -0.91
N LEU A 204 -2.86 10.68 -1.60
CA LEU A 204 -2.06 11.89 -1.42
C LEU A 204 -2.78 13.14 -1.94
N GLU A 205 -3.47 13.07 -3.08
CA GLU A 205 -4.29 14.18 -3.60
C GLU A 205 -5.35 14.62 -2.60
N GLU A 206 -6.03 13.69 -1.94
CA GLU A 206 -7.01 14.00 -0.91
C GLU A 206 -6.36 14.72 0.30
N LEU A 207 -5.15 14.31 0.67
CA LEU A 207 -4.36 14.98 1.71
C LEU A 207 -3.88 16.35 1.28
N LEU A 208 -3.43 16.53 0.03
CA LEU A 208 -3.04 17.84 -0.51
C LEU A 208 -4.20 18.83 -0.47
N LYS A 209 -5.40 18.41 -0.92
CA LYS A 209 -6.63 19.23 -0.85
C LYS A 209 -6.95 19.61 0.60
N ARG A 210 -6.81 18.70 1.54
CA ARG A 210 -7.10 18.91 2.95
C ARG A 210 -6.13 19.89 3.62
N TRP A 211 -4.87 19.90 3.18
CA TRP A 211 -3.80 20.71 3.80
C TRP A 211 -3.43 21.97 3.00
N ASP A 212 -4.13 22.23 1.91
CA ASP A 212 -3.86 23.34 0.98
C ASP A 212 -2.40 23.33 0.48
N LEU A 213 -1.95 22.13 0.07
CA LEU A 213 -0.63 21.87 -0.48
C LEU A 213 -0.72 21.53 -1.97
N THR A 214 0.43 21.65 -2.67
CA THR A 214 0.55 21.29 -4.08
C THR A 214 1.49 20.08 -4.25
N SER A 215 1.39 19.40 -5.38
CA SER A 215 2.21 18.22 -5.71
C SER A 215 3.72 18.53 -5.75
N GLU A 216 4.10 19.75 -6.13
CA GLU A 216 5.49 20.21 -6.12
C GLU A 216 6.10 20.26 -4.70
N GLN A 217 5.28 20.26 -3.68
CA GLN A 217 5.73 20.27 -2.28
C GLN A 217 5.94 18.86 -1.71
N ILE A 218 5.75 17.81 -2.52
CA ILE A 218 5.97 16.42 -2.15
C ILE A 218 7.38 15.96 -2.49
N MET A 219 8.03 15.25 -1.57
CA MET A 219 9.15 14.35 -1.83
C MET A 219 8.65 12.93 -1.64
N ALA A 220 8.72 12.10 -2.68
CA ALA A 220 8.19 10.74 -2.67
C ALA A 220 9.28 9.68 -2.84
N PHE A 221 9.07 8.49 -2.23
CA PHE A 221 9.93 7.31 -2.34
C PHE A 221 9.08 6.08 -2.64
N GLY A 222 9.51 5.26 -3.62
CA GLY A 222 8.81 4.04 -4.01
C GLY A 222 9.71 3.08 -4.77
N ASP A 223 9.23 1.85 -4.99
CA ASP A 223 10.02 0.80 -5.65
C ASP A 223 9.25 -0.06 -6.65
N SER A 224 7.93 0.00 -6.69
CA SER A 224 7.13 -0.92 -7.50
C SER A 224 6.04 -0.23 -8.34
N GLU A 225 5.37 -1.01 -9.19
CA GLU A 225 4.33 -0.52 -10.11
C GLU A 225 3.24 0.31 -9.41
N ASN A 226 2.85 -0.06 -8.18
CA ASN A 226 1.81 0.67 -7.44
C ASN A 226 2.27 2.01 -6.86
N ASP A 227 3.56 2.37 -7.03
CA ASP A 227 4.14 3.67 -6.66
C ASP A 227 4.22 4.65 -7.83
N VAL A 228 4.06 4.18 -9.04
CA VAL A 228 4.32 4.97 -10.26
C VAL A 228 3.57 6.30 -10.22
N GLU A 229 2.26 6.28 -9.98
CA GLU A 229 1.46 7.51 -9.94
C GLU A 229 1.87 8.45 -8.78
N MET A 230 2.32 7.88 -7.65
CA MET A 230 2.83 8.66 -6.52
C MET A 230 4.16 9.35 -6.87
N LEU A 231 5.05 8.65 -7.55
CA LEU A 231 6.32 9.19 -8.01
C LEU A 231 6.12 10.24 -9.12
N GLU A 232 5.24 9.99 -10.10
CA GLU A 232 4.93 10.93 -11.17
C GLU A 232 4.38 12.27 -10.66
N MET A 233 3.54 12.24 -9.61
CA MET A 233 2.93 13.46 -9.09
C MET A 233 3.87 14.30 -8.24
N ALA A 234 4.91 13.72 -7.66
CA ALA A 234 5.76 14.38 -6.67
C ALA A 234 6.72 15.39 -7.30
N GLY A 235 6.95 16.53 -6.62
CA GLY A 235 7.94 17.52 -7.03
C GLY A 235 9.37 16.99 -6.99
N ILE A 236 9.68 16.06 -6.07
CA ILE A 236 10.91 15.29 -6.00
C ILE A 236 10.54 13.82 -5.83
N ALA A 237 10.91 12.98 -6.79
CA ALA A 237 10.61 11.56 -6.79
C ALA A 237 11.88 10.72 -6.74
N TYR A 238 11.98 9.84 -5.77
CA TYR A 238 13.07 8.88 -5.64
C TYR A 238 12.56 7.46 -5.88
N ALA A 239 13.04 6.79 -6.93
CA ALA A 239 12.94 5.34 -7.01
C ALA A 239 14.10 4.71 -6.23
N MET A 240 13.84 3.60 -5.54
CA MET A 240 14.90 2.85 -4.88
C MET A 240 15.80 2.15 -5.90
N GLU A 241 17.08 1.92 -5.60
CA GLU A 241 17.97 1.15 -6.49
C GLU A 241 17.43 -0.26 -6.78
N ASN A 242 16.73 -0.87 -5.82
CA ASN A 242 16.04 -2.16 -5.97
C ASN A 242 14.67 -2.06 -6.66
N ALA A 243 14.24 -0.89 -7.11
CA ALA A 243 12.93 -0.68 -7.72
C ALA A 243 12.80 -1.36 -9.09
N ASP A 244 11.55 -1.58 -9.50
CA ASP A 244 11.16 -1.99 -10.84
C ASP A 244 11.52 -0.93 -11.88
N ASP A 245 11.61 -1.34 -13.14
CA ASP A 245 11.95 -0.44 -14.24
C ASP A 245 10.89 0.65 -14.44
N GLU A 246 9.62 0.35 -14.22
CA GLU A 246 8.49 1.26 -14.29
C GLU A 246 8.62 2.41 -13.26
N ALA A 247 8.90 2.07 -12.02
CA ALA A 247 9.11 3.08 -10.96
C ALA A 247 10.38 3.93 -11.22
N LYS A 248 11.45 3.30 -11.72
CA LYS A 248 12.68 4.03 -12.10
C LYS A 248 12.47 4.98 -13.27
N ALA A 249 11.62 4.61 -14.23
CA ALA A 249 11.37 5.41 -15.43
C ALA A 249 10.71 6.77 -15.13
N VAL A 250 9.92 6.86 -14.07
CA VAL A 250 9.17 8.08 -13.70
C VAL A 250 9.83 8.89 -12.59
N ALA A 251 10.82 8.34 -11.89
CA ALA A 251 11.49 9.02 -10.80
C ALA A 251 12.49 10.08 -11.30
N THR A 252 12.64 11.15 -10.52
CA THR A 252 13.62 12.24 -10.81
C THR A 252 15.04 11.89 -10.38
N ALA A 253 15.20 10.94 -9.44
CA ALA A 253 16.48 10.48 -8.91
C ALA A 253 16.37 9.06 -8.34
N LEU A 254 17.52 8.43 -8.10
CA LEU A 254 17.61 7.14 -7.41
C LEU A 254 18.03 7.35 -5.96
N ALA A 255 17.38 6.63 -5.06
CA ALA A 255 17.81 6.46 -3.68
C ALA A 255 18.57 5.13 -3.55
N PRO A 256 19.52 4.98 -2.63
CA PRO A 256 20.15 3.69 -2.34
C PRO A 256 19.11 2.62 -2.03
N ALA A 257 19.43 1.36 -2.25
CA ALA A 257 18.52 0.25 -2.01
C ALA A 257 17.98 0.24 -0.57
N ASN A 258 16.80 -0.34 -0.36
CA ASN A 258 16.20 -0.50 0.97
C ASN A 258 17.11 -1.30 1.92
N SER A 259 17.91 -2.25 1.40
CA SER A 259 18.94 -2.99 2.15
C SER A 259 20.05 -2.10 2.71
N GLN A 260 20.20 -0.91 2.18
CA GLN A 260 21.14 0.12 2.62
C GLN A 260 20.45 1.27 3.38
N ALA A 261 19.18 1.12 3.72
CA ALA A 261 18.38 2.16 4.36
C ALA A 261 18.31 3.47 3.55
N GLY A 262 18.05 3.36 2.24
CA GLY A 262 18.17 4.48 1.27
C GLY A 262 17.29 5.67 1.60
N VAL A 263 16.02 5.45 1.99
CA VAL A 263 15.11 6.54 2.38
C VAL A 263 15.70 7.36 3.52
N TYR A 264 16.17 6.69 4.56
CA TYR A 264 16.79 7.35 5.72
C TYR A 264 18.02 8.16 5.32
N GLN A 265 18.89 7.61 4.47
CA GLN A 265 20.10 8.31 4.01
C GLN A 265 19.77 9.59 3.22
N ILE A 266 18.75 9.54 2.36
CA ILE A 266 18.32 10.70 1.59
C ILE A 266 17.74 11.77 2.50
N LEU A 267 16.82 11.37 3.41
CA LEU A 267 16.17 12.31 4.33
C LEU A 267 17.17 12.97 5.27
N GLU A 268 18.10 12.22 5.86
CA GLU A 268 19.15 12.77 6.74
C GLU A 268 20.01 13.81 6.02
N LYS A 269 20.51 13.46 4.81
CA LYS A 269 21.31 14.40 4.00
C LYS A 269 20.52 15.65 3.58
N TRP A 270 19.24 15.48 3.29
CA TRP A 270 18.37 16.58 2.92
C TRP A 270 18.11 17.51 4.12
N LEU A 271 17.80 16.95 5.28
CA LEU A 271 17.57 17.69 6.54
C LEU A 271 18.83 18.46 7.00
N GLU A 272 20.04 17.92 6.78
CA GLU A 272 21.31 18.60 7.06
C GLU A 272 21.55 19.83 6.17
N LYS A 273 21.02 19.83 4.94
CA LYS A 273 21.20 20.94 3.98
C LYS A 273 20.17 22.05 4.16
N GLU A 274 18.97 21.70 4.60
CA GLU A 274 17.89 22.66 4.85
C GLU A 274 17.96 23.29 6.26
N GLY A 275 18.83 22.84 7.13
CA GLY A 275 19.14 23.39 8.45
C GLY A 275 20.25 24.39 8.36
#